data_1720625a3ffa042f08c6a35c7c76d024
#
_entry.id   1720625a3ffa042f08c6a35c7c76d024
#
_cell.length_a   1.000
_cell.length_b   1.000
_cell.length_c   1.000
_cell.angle_alpha   90.00
_cell.angle_beta   90.00
_cell.angle_gamma   90.00
#
_symmetry.space_group_name_H-M   'P 1'
#
loop_
_entity.id
_entity.type
_entity.pdbx_description
1 polymer ?
#
loop_
_entity_poly.entity_id
_entity_poly.type
_entity_poly.pdbx_seq_one_letter_code
_entity_poly.pdbx_strand_id
1 'polypeptide(L)'
;EHGVESLNFINPDKGMFTYPTALYSAGHACLDMEKVADRDHMFVNRDRKFTTIVGDSGGYQIGKGVIKFDWKDFEGNKANKVRSDILNWLELTSDWAMTLDVPTWAADDLNSPKTGLKSFQDTLDGTIYNNNFFQKNRLGQTKLLNVLQGDDWNTAQIWYDAVKDFEFEGWAMGGINMCDMEV
;
A
#
# COMPACT_ATOMS: atom_id res chain seq x y z
N GLU A 1 18.01 -3.33 1.99
CA GLU A 1 18.89 -2.83 3.04
C GLU A 1 18.33 -1.56 3.59
N HIS A 2 17.19 -1.77 4.20
CA HIS A 2 16.31 -0.73 4.68
C HIS A 2 16.94 -0.08 5.91
N GLY A 3 16.92 1.24 5.95
CA GLY A 3 17.39 1.97 7.10
C GLY A 3 18.91 2.01 7.31
N VAL A 4 19.72 1.67 6.31
CA VAL A 4 21.17 1.80 6.41
C VAL A 4 21.55 3.28 6.43
N GLU A 5 22.01 3.75 7.56
CA GLU A 5 22.30 5.17 7.78
C GLU A 5 23.33 5.74 6.77
N SER A 6 24.28 4.93 6.31
CA SER A 6 25.24 5.32 5.28
C SER A 6 24.62 5.57 3.90
N LEU A 7 23.40 5.08 3.66
CA LEU A 7 22.62 5.28 2.43
C LEU A 7 21.44 6.21 2.63
N ASN A 8 21.41 6.96 3.73
CA ASN A 8 20.32 7.83 4.08
C ASN A 8 20.29 9.10 3.21
N PHE A 9 19.81 8.95 1.98
CA PHE A 9 19.69 10.04 1.02
C PHE A 9 18.56 11.05 1.36
N ILE A 10 17.73 10.76 2.33
CA ILE A 10 16.66 11.67 2.77
C ILE A 10 17.07 12.57 3.95
N ASN A 11 18.30 12.44 4.45
CA ASN A 11 18.82 13.30 5.51
C ASN A 11 19.87 14.30 4.95
N PRO A 12 19.54 15.61 4.89
CA PRO A 12 20.45 16.61 4.36
C PRO A 12 21.74 16.79 5.18
N ASP A 13 21.72 16.44 6.47
CA ASP A 13 22.89 16.62 7.36
C ASP A 13 24.02 15.63 7.12
N LYS A 14 23.80 14.62 6.29
CA LYS A 14 24.82 13.59 6.00
C LYS A 14 25.84 13.98 4.93
N GLY A 15 25.71 15.17 4.33
CA GLY A 15 26.68 15.69 3.36
C GLY A 15 26.80 14.90 2.05
N MET A 16 25.86 13.97 1.81
CA MET A 16 25.78 13.15 0.60
C MET A 16 24.67 13.68 -0.32
N PHE A 17 24.48 13.01 -1.45
CA PHE A 17 23.31 13.27 -2.30
C PHE A 17 22.03 13.14 -1.48
N THR A 18 21.20 14.18 -1.51
CA THR A 18 19.91 14.18 -0.83
C THR A 18 18.78 14.38 -1.82
N TYR A 19 17.68 13.68 -1.59
CA TYR A 19 16.46 13.81 -2.38
C TYR A 19 15.24 13.93 -1.44
N PRO A 20 14.40 14.95 -1.63
CA PRO A 20 13.35 15.25 -0.67
C PRO A 20 12.12 14.34 -0.75
N THR A 21 12.08 13.45 -1.73
CA THR A 21 10.91 12.56 -1.93
C THR A 21 11.36 11.12 -2.11
N ALA A 22 10.67 10.19 -1.48
CA ALA A 22 10.89 8.76 -1.71
C ALA A 22 9.58 7.99 -1.64
N LEU A 23 9.53 6.86 -2.36
CA LEU A 23 8.49 5.86 -2.21
C LEU A 23 9.06 4.67 -1.45
N TYR A 24 8.32 4.19 -0.46
CA TYR A 24 8.72 3.04 0.32
C TYR A 24 7.55 2.08 0.53
N SER A 25 7.77 0.78 0.27
CA SER A 25 6.70 -0.22 0.26
C SER A 25 6.68 -1.05 1.54
N ALA A 26 5.50 -1.23 2.12
CA ALA A 26 5.23 -2.17 3.21
C ALA A 26 5.63 -3.61 2.86
N GLY A 27 5.61 -3.96 1.58
CA GLY A 27 6.03 -5.27 1.09
C GLY A 27 7.51 -5.60 1.28
N HIS A 28 8.34 -4.59 1.50
CA HIS A 28 9.77 -4.71 1.76
C HIS A 28 10.17 -4.28 3.17
N ALA A 29 9.23 -3.76 3.93
CA ALA A 29 9.44 -3.20 5.25
C ALA A 29 9.41 -4.26 6.36
N CYS A 30 9.81 -3.84 7.55
CA CYS A 30 9.56 -4.57 8.77
C CYS A 30 8.19 -4.18 9.32
N LEU A 31 7.21 -5.07 9.26
CA LEU A 31 5.87 -4.84 9.81
C LEU A 31 5.75 -5.22 11.30
N ASP A 32 6.85 -5.61 11.94
CA ASP A 32 6.93 -5.78 13.39
C ASP A 32 7.11 -4.40 14.04
N MET A 33 6.04 -3.86 14.59
CA MET A 33 5.99 -2.50 15.13
C MET A 33 6.96 -2.27 16.31
N GLU A 34 7.42 -3.33 16.99
CA GLU A 34 8.44 -3.21 18.03
C GLU A 34 9.83 -2.95 17.44
N LYS A 35 10.05 -3.35 16.20
CA LYS A 35 11.35 -3.26 15.51
C LYS A 35 11.40 -2.21 14.41
N VAL A 36 10.26 -1.62 14.05
CA VAL A 36 10.20 -0.71 12.89
C VAL A 36 11.10 0.52 13.07
N ALA A 37 11.19 1.06 14.27
CA ALA A 37 12.04 2.23 14.55
C ALA A 37 13.52 1.95 14.29
N ASP A 38 13.99 0.74 14.55
CA ASP A 38 15.38 0.33 14.31
C ASP A 38 15.61 -0.06 12.84
N ARG A 39 14.65 -0.79 12.27
CA ARG A 39 14.77 -1.34 10.91
C ARG A 39 14.54 -0.29 9.83
N ASP A 40 13.59 0.60 10.05
CA ASP A 40 13.18 1.66 9.12
C ASP A 40 13.58 3.04 9.64
N HIS A 41 14.65 3.10 10.42
CA HIS A 41 15.17 4.27 11.13
C HIS A 41 15.20 5.53 10.26
N MET A 42 15.73 5.44 9.04
CA MET A 42 15.84 6.61 8.16
C MET A 42 14.47 7.23 7.80
N PHE A 43 13.40 6.44 7.73
CA PHE A 43 12.06 6.94 7.43
C PHE A 43 11.36 7.45 8.69
N VAL A 44 11.49 6.72 9.80
CA VAL A 44 10.87 7.07 11.08
C VAL A 44 11.43 8.38 11.64
N ASN A 45 12.75 8.54 11.58
CA ASN A 45 13.48 9.67 12.18
C ASN A 45 13.86 10.78 11.20
N ARG A 46 13.26 10.82 10.01
CA ARG A 46 13.54 11.86 9.02
C ARG A 46 13.03 13.23 9.47
N ASP A 47 13.59 14.27 8.89
CA ASP A 47 12.99 15.61 8.96
C ASP A 47 11.80 15.70 7.99
N ARG A 48 10.59 15.60 8.54
CA ARG A 48 9.33 15.69 7.79
C ARG A 48 9.08 17.06 7.17
N LYS A 49 9.84 18.10 7.53
CA LYS A 49 9.77 19.41 6.86
C LYS A 49 10.57 19.44 5.57
N PHE A 50 11.63 18.62 5.51
CA PHE A 50 12.49 18.53 4.33
C PHE A 50 12.02 17.42 3.38
N THR A 51 11.55 16.28 3.91
CA THR A 51 11.26 15.08 3.12
C THR A 51 9.78 14.73 3.10
N THR A 52 9.33 14.24 1.95
CA THR A 52 7.99 13.66 1.76
C THR A 52 8.14 12.18 1.39
N ILE A 53 7.55 11.30 2.17
CA ILE A 53 7.52 9.88 1.91
C ILE A 53 6.14 9.47 1.42
N VAL A 54 6.10 8.78 0.29
CA VAL A 54 4.91 8.09 -0.22
C VAL A 54 5.02 6.62 0.15
N GLY A 55 4.10 6.15 0.98
CA GLY A 55 4.01 4.76 1.40
C GLY A 55 3.21 3.92 0.40
N ASP A 56 3.78 2.83 -0.08
CA ASP A 56 3.05 1.81 -0.82
C ASP A 56 2.58 0.73 0.17
N SER A 57 1.30 0.41 0.14
CA SER A 57 0.67 -0.55 1.06
C SER A 57 1.07 -2.02 0.84
N GLY A 58 1.70 -2.33 -0.29
CA GLY A 58 2.12 -3.68 -0.63
C GLY A 58 1.05 -4.53 -1.33
N GLY A 59 0.09 -3.92 -2.01
CA GLY A 59 -0.92 -4.62 -2.82
C GLY A 59 -0.29 -5.56 -3.84
N TYR A 60 0.80 -5.12 -4.51
CA TYR A 60 1.58 -5.98 -5.40
C TYR A 60 2.09 -7.24 -4.69
N GLN A 61 2.64 -7.12 -3.49
CA GLN A 61 3.20 -8.23 -2.73
C GLN A 61 2.11 -9.18 -2.20
N ILE A 62 0.92 -8.67 -1.91
CA ILE A 62 -0.25 -9.50 -1.61
C ILE A 62 -0.66 -10.28 -2.86
N GLY A 63 -0.80 -9.62 -4.00
CA GLY A 63 -1.15 -10.26 -5.26
C GLY A 63 -0.14 -11.31 -5.73
N LYS A 64 1.15 -11.15 -5.42
CA LYS A 64 2.20 -12.16 -5.66
C LYS A 64 2.28 -13.24 -4.58
N GLY A 65 1.48 -13.15 -3.52
CA GLY A 65 1.49 -14.09 -2.40
C GLY A 65 2.75 -14.00 -1.52
N VAL A 66 3.49 -12.89 -1.58
CA VAL A 66 4.66 -12.61 -0.73
C VAL A 66 4.19 -12.20 0.67
N ILE A 67 3.29 -11.23 0.75
CA ILE A 67 2.54 -10.96 1.97
C ILE A 67 1.41 -11.97 2.02
N LYS A 68 1.49 -12.88 2.97
CA LYS A 68 0.47 -13.91 3.15
C LYS A 68 -0.76 -13.33 3.77
N PHE A 69 -1.86 -13.44 3.04
CA PHE A 69 -3.16 -12.99 3.46
C PHE A 69 -4.11 -14.19 3.58
N ASP A 70 -4.93 -14.25 4.61
CA ASP A 70 -5.86 -15.36 4.79
C ASP A 70 -7.15 -15.10 4.01
N TRP A 71 -7.13 -15.42 2.71
CA TRP A 71 -8.27 -15.23 1.81
C TRP A 71 -9.47 -16.12 2.08
N LYS A 72 -9.29 -17.18 2.88
CA LYS A 72 -10.40 -18.07 3.27
C LYS A 72 -11.20 -17.49 4.44
N ASP A 73 -10.54 -16.66 5.25
CA ASP A 73 -11.13 -15.93 6.37
C ASP A 73 -10.59 -14.49 6.35
N PHE A 74 -10.85 -13.81 5.21
CA PHE A 74 -10.24 -12.51 4.97
C PHE A 74 -10.82 -11.39 5.87
N GLU A 75 -11.96 -11.62 6.51
CA GLU A 75 -12.53 -10.76 7.55
C GLU A 75 -12.04 -11.13 8.95
N GLY A 76 -11.35 -12.26 9.09
CA GLY A 76 -10.91 -12.79 10.36
C GLY A 76 -9.70 -12.10 10.98
N ASN A 77 -9.40 -12.51 12.20
CA ASN A 77 -8.35 -11.87 13.01
C ASN A 77 -6.96 -11.89 12.36
N LYS A 78 -6.60 -12.95 11.63
CA LYS A 78 -5.29 -13.03 10.97
C LYS A 78 -5.15 -12.01 9.85
N ALA A 79 -6.17 -11.89 9.00
CA ALA A 79 -6.20 -10.92 7.92
C ALA A 79 -6.25 -9.49 8.49
N ASN A 80 -7.05 -9.25 9.52
CA ASN A 80 -7.15 -7.96 10.18
C ASN A 80 -5.83 -7.55 10.87
N LYS A 81 -5.06 -8.52 11.39
CA LYS A 81 -3.72 -8.23 11.90
C LYS A 81 -2.79 -7.71 10.80
N VAL A 82 -2.79 -8.34 9.63
CA VAL A 82 -1.97 -7.87 8.49
C VAL A 82 -2.38 -6.45 8.08
N ARG A 83 -3.69 -6.16 7.99
CA ARG A 83 -4.18 -4.79 7.71
C ARG A 83 -3.71 -3.78 8.75
N SER A 84 -3.81 -4.13 10.03
CA SER A 84 -3.34 -3.28 11.13
C SER A 84 -1.84 -3.03 11.06
N ASP A 85 -1.05 -4.07 10.83
CA ASP A 85 0.42 -3.96 10.76
C ASP A 85 0.82 -3.04 9.59
N ILE A 86 0.18 -3.18 8.42
CA ILE A 86 0.42 -2.32 7.26
C ILE A 86 -0.01 -0.87 7.56
N LEU A 87 -1.22 -0.66 8.05
CA LEU A 87 -1.74 0.69 8.35
C LEU A 87 -0.86 1.41 9.37
N ASN A 88 -0.52 0.75 10.47
CA ASN A 88 0.34 1.32 11.51
C ASN A 88 1.72 1.69 10.96
N TRP A 89 2.29 0.82 10.12
CA TRP A 89 3.57 1.08 9.49
C TRP A 89 3.50 2.30 8.54
N LEU A 90 2.45 2.39 7.71
CA LEU A 90 2.24 3.53 6.83
C LEU A 90 2.10 4.83 7.63
N GLU A 91 1.32 4.83 8.70
CA GLU A 91 1.12 6.02 9.53
C GLU A 91 2.40 6.45 10.28
N LEU A 92 3.27 5.50 10.61
CA LEU A 92 4.55 5.81 11.25
C LEU A 92 5.58 6.38 10.27
N THR A 93 5.60 5.87 9.02
CA THR A 93 6.71 6.13 8.07
C THR A 93 6.37 7.12 6.96
N SER A 94 5.10 7.33 6.63
CA SER A 94 4.70 8.01 5.41
C SER A 94 3.94 9.32 5.67
N ASP A 95 4.01 10.27 4.74
CA ASP A 95 3.21 11.48 4.73
C ASP A 95 1.96 11.31 3.87
N TRP A 96 2.11 10.56 2.77
CA TRP A 96 1.04 10.08 1.90
C TRP A 96 1.20 8.58 1.74
N ALA A 97 0.09 7.85 1.63
CA ALA A 97 0.16 6.41 1.39
C ALA A 97 -1.02 5.90 0.57
N MET A 98 -0.78 4.90 -0.25
CA MET A 98 -1.84 4.17 -0.93
C MET A 98 -2.61 3.32 0.07
N THR A 99 -3.94 3.27 -0.08
CA THR A 99 -4.75 2.27 0.64
C THR A 99 -4.39 0.85 0.19
N LEU A 100 -4.74 -0.14 1.00
CA LEU A 100 -4.41 -1.52 0.69
C LEU A 100 -5.37 -2.09 -0.36
N ASP A 101 -5.02 -1.92 -1.62
CA ASP A 101 -5.74 -2.50 -2.74
C ASP A 101 -5.32 -3.95 -3.01
N VAL A 102 -6.19 -4.67 -3.68
CA VAL A 102 -5.90 -5.98 -4.25
C VAL A 102 -5.92 -5.84 -5.77
N PRO A 103 -4.75 -5.90 -6.44
CA PRO A 103 -4.69 -5.64 -7.86
C PRO A 103 -5.48 -6.68 -8.68
N THR A 104 -6.10 -6.26 -9.78
CA THR A 104 -6.97 -7.11 -10.61
C THR A 104 -6.29 -8.38 -11.08
N TRP A 105 -5.02 -8.28 -11.47
CA TRP A 105 -4.20 -9.42 -11.92
C TRP A 105 -3.93 -10.47 -10.80
N ALA A 106 -4.23 -10.17 -9.53
CA ALA A 106 -4.09 -11.16 -8.44
C ALA A 106 -5.04 -12.35 -8.58
N ALA A 107 -6.09 -12.21 -9.39
CA ALA A 107 -7.04 -13.26 -9.72
C ALA A 107 -6.78 -13.96 -11.06
N ASP A 108 -5.71 -13.62 -11.78
CA ASP A 108 -5.33 -14.26 -13.03
C ASP A 108 -4.86 -15.72 -12.84
N ASP A 109 -4.74 -16.47 -13.92
CA ASP A 109 -4.35 -17.89 -13.90
C ASP A 109 -2.97 -18.15 -13.27
N LEU A 110 -2.06 -17.17 -13.30
CA LEU A 110 -0.71 -17.31 -12.73
C LEU A 110 -0.68 -17.05 -11.23
N ASN A 111 -1.54 -16.15 -10.74
CA ASN A 111 -1.51 -15.67 -9.36
C ASN A 111 -2.64 -16.27 -8.51
N SER A 112 -3.78 -16.61 -9.09
CA SER A 112 -4.91 -17.26 -8.44
C SER A 112 -4.53 -18.51 -7.59
N PRO A 113 -3.60 -19.39 -8.03
CA PRO A 113 -3.17 -20.51 -7.19
C PRO A 113 -2.47 -20.08 -5.89
N LYS A 114 -1.90 -18.89 -5.85
CA LYS A 114 -1.19 -18.34 -4.67
C LYS A 114 -2.11 -17.54 -3.77
N THR A 115 -3.00 -16.74 -4.37
CA THR A 115 -3.90 -15.83 -3.66
C THR A 115 -5.21 -16.53 -3.26
N GLY A 116 -5.67 -17.49 -4.06
CA GLY A 116 -7.00 -18.08 -3.94
C GLY A 116 -8.12 -17.24 -4.56
N LEU A 117 -7.81 -16.03 -5.08
CA LEU A 117 -8.75 -15.17 -5.78
C LEU A 117 -9.01 -15.70 -7.19
N LYS A 118 -10.23 -15.55 -7.70
CA LYS A 118 -10.65 -16.17 -8.96
C LYS A 118 -11.33 -15.22 -9.93
N SER A 119 -11.61 -14.01 -9.50
CA SER A 119 -12.37 -13.05 -10.31
C SER A 119 -11.98 -11.61 -9.99
N PHE A 120 -12.26 -10.71 -10.93
CA PHE A 120 -12.22 -9.28 -10.71
C PHE A 120 -13.04 -8.87 -9.47
N GLN A 121 -14.22 -9.50 -9.28
CA GLN A 121 -15.07 -9.20 -8.14
C GLN A 121 -14.41 -9.55 -6.81
N ASP A 122 -13.68 -10.67 -6.73
CA ASP A 122 -12.96 -11.02 -5.50
C ASP A 122 -11.89 -9.96 -5.15
N THR A 123 -11.21 -9.39 -6.15
CA THR A 123 -10.20 -8.35 -5.93
C THR A 123 -10.85 -7.04 -5.50
N LEU A 124 -11.98 -6.69 -6.09
CA LEU A 124 -12.75 -5.51 -5.73
C LEU A 124 -13.34 -5.62 -4.32
N ASP A 125 -13.96 -6.74 -3.96
CA ASP A 125 -14.52 -6.98 -2.64
C ASP A 125 -13.43 -6.93 -1.55
N GLY A 126 -12.27 -7.53 -1.83
CA GLY A 126 -11.11 -7.45 -0.95
C GLY A 126 -10.63 -6.02 -0.72
N THR A 127 -10.59 -5.21 -1.78
CA THR A 127 -10.22 -3.80 -1.69
C THR A 127 -11.25 -2.97 -0.93
N ILE A 128 -12.54 -3.17 -1.18
CA ILE A 128 -13.62 -2.49 -0.45
C ILE A 128 -13.50 -2.78 1.05
N TYR A 129 -13.28 -4.04 1.41
CA TYR A 129 -13.10 -4.39 2.82
C TYR A 129 -11.86 -3.75 3.43
N ASN A 130 -10.73 -3.73 2.70
CA ASN A 130 -9.49 -3.08 3.15
C ASN A 130 -9.70 -1.57 3.34
N ASN A 131 -10.40 -0.91 2.42
CA ASN A 131 -10.71 0.52 2.51
C ASN A 131 -11.59 0.82 3.73
N ASN A 132 -12.63 0.02 3.97
CA ASN A 132 -13.46 0.12 5.18
C ASN A 132 -12.63 -0.03 6.45
N PHE A 133 -11.71 -1.01 6.46
CA PHE A 133 -10.82 -1.24 7.59
C PHE A 133 -9.89 -0.05 7.83
N PHE A 134 -9.28 0.48 6.78
CA PHE A 134 -8.37 1.63 6.86
C PHE A 134 -9.12 2.90 7.31
N GLN A 135 -10.27 3.20 6.70
CA GLN A 135 -11.06 4.36 7.09
C GLN A 135 -11.49 4.32 8.55
N LYS A 136 -11.85 3.14 9.05
CA LYS A 136 -12.30 2.95 10.45
C LYS A 136 -11.15 3.01 11.47
N ASN A 137 -9.95 2.55 11.11
CA ASN A 137 -8.86 2.31 12.07
C ASN A 137 -7.69 3.29 11.93
N ARG A 138 -7.70 4.17 10.91
CA ARG A 138 -6.64 5.18 10.72
C ARG A 138 -6.57 6.16 11.90
N LEU A 139 -5.36 6.57 12.23
CA LEU A 139 -5.11 7.62 13.24
C LEU A 139 -5.09 9.02 12.62
N GLY A 140 -5.03 9.13 11.30
CA GLY A 140 -5.01 10.38 10.56
C GLY A 140 -3.65 11.08 10.51
N GLN A 141 -2.58 10.38 10.81
CA GLN A 141 -1.22 10.92 10.72
C GLN A 141 -0.70 10.96 9.28
N THR A 142 -1.19 10.05 8.45
CA THR A 142 -0.85 9.92 7.03
C THR A 142 -2.08 10.21 6.18
N LYS A 143 -1.90 10.95 5.09
CA LYS A 143 -2.93 11.18 4.08
C LYS A 143 -3.03 9.93 3.21
N LEU A 144 -4.23 9.37 3.11
CA LEU A 144 -4.45 8.16 2.34
C LEU A 144 -4.96 8.47 0.92
N LEU A 145 -4.42 7.73 -0.04
CA LEU A 145 -4.81 7.78 -1.44
C LEU A 145 -5.63 6.52 -1.76
N ASN A 146 -6.86 6.72 -2.21
CA ASN A 146 -7.68 5.63 -2.71
C ASN A 146 -7.07 5.08 -4.01
N VAL A 147 -6.95 3.77 -4.15
CA VAL A 147 -6.30 3.17 -5.31
C VAL A 147 -7.35 2.80 -6.36
N LEU A 148 -7.19 3.35 -7.57
CA LEU A 148 -7.98 2.99 -8.73
C LEU A 148 -7.28 1.85 -9.49
N GLN A 149 -7.99 0.76 -9.70
CA GLN A 149 -7.58 -0.39 -10.50
C GLN A 149 -8.51 -0.55 -11.70
N GLY A 150 -8.11 -1.34 -12.67
CA GLY A 150 -8.88 -1.73 -13.84
C GLY A 150 -7.97 -2.18 -14.98
N ASP A 151 -8.45 -3.13 -15.79
CA ASP A 151 -7.72 -3.67 -16.93
C ASP A 151 -8.13 -2.96 -18.23
N ASP A 152 -9.28 -2.28 -18.18
CA ASP A 152 -9.85 -1.47 -19.26
C ASP A 152 -10.73 -0.36 -18.65
N TRP A 153 -11.28 0.50 -19.53
CA TRP A 153 -12.16 1.59 -19.10
C TRP A 153 -13.39 1.12 -18.32
N ASN A 154 -14.00 0.03 -18.74
CA ASN A 154 -15.24 -0.48 -18.12
C ASN A 154 -14.96 -1.00 -16.69
N THR A 155 -13.92 -1.81 -16.53
CA THR A 155 -13.51 -2.34 -15.23
C THR A 155 -13.00 -1.24 -14.29
N ALA A 156 -12.28 -0.24 -14.82
CA ALA A 156 -11.86 0.93 -14.06
C ALA A 156 -13.06 1.78 -13.59
N GLN A 157 -14.11 1.92 -14.43
CA GLN A 157 -15.33 2.63 -14.04
C GLN A 157 -16.10 1.89 -12.94
N ILE A 158 -16.22 0.55 -13.07
CA ILE A 158 -16.84 -0.29 -12.04
C ILE A 158 -16.09 -0.15 -10.70
N TRP A 159 -14.75 -0.19 -10.76
CA TRP A 159 -13.92 -0.02 -9.57
C TRP A 159 -14.10 1.37 -8.94
N TYR A 160 -14.01 2.42 -9.76
CA TYR A 160 -14.22 3.79 -9.31
C TYR A 160 -15.56 3.96 -8.60
N ASP A 161 -16.65 3.49 -9.22
CA ASP A 161 -18.00 3.60 -8.65
C ASP A 161 -18.15 2.87 -7.31
N ALA A 162 -17.41 1.78 -7.12
CA ALA A 162 -17.43 1.01 -5.89
C ALA A 162 -16.62 1.65 -4.74
N VAL A 163 -15.60 2.47 -5.06
CA VAL A 163 -14.68 2.98 -4.02
C VAL A 163 -14.68 4.51 -3.90
N LYS A 164 -15.37 5.26 -4.77
CA LYS A 164 -15.33 6.73 -4.80
C LYS A 164 -15.85 7.43 -3.53
N ASP A 165 -16.73 6.76 -2.80
CA ASP A 165 -17.38 7.33 -1.60
C ASP A 165 -16.55 7.15 -0.31
N PHE A 166 -15.39 6.49 -0.39
CA PHE A 166 -14.46 6.46 0.72
C PHE A 166 -13.79 7.83 0.94
N GLU A 167 -13.78 8.29 2.17
CA GLU A 167 -13.24 9.61 2.55
C GLU A 167 -11.72 9.55 2.72
N PHE A 168 -10.99 9.48 1.59
CA PHE A 168 -9.54 9.58 1.53
C PHE A 168 -9.11 10.89 0.87
N GLU A 169 -7.85 11.30 1.06
CA GLU A 169 -7.38 12.62 0.68
C GLU A 169 -7.00 12.76 -0.80
N GLY A 170 -7.03 11.68 -1.56
CA GLY A 170 -6.73 11.70 -3.00
C GLY A 170 -6.78 10.32 -3.64
N TRP A 171 -6.21 10.23 -4.84
CA TRP A 171 -6.23 9.04 -5.67
C TRP A 171 -4.81 8.62 -6.07
N ALA A 172 -4.59 7.30 -6.12
CA ALA A 172 -3.44 6.67 -6.75
C ALA A 172 -3.92 5.76 -7.88
N MET A 173 -3.17 5.75 -8.97
CA MET A 173 -3.50 4.97 -10.16
C MET A 173 -2.72 3.64 -10.08
N GLY A 174 -3.42 2.55 -9.78
CA GLY A 174 -2.89 1.20 -9.81
C GLY A 174 -3.18 0.52 -11.15
N GLY A 175 -2.32 -0.42 -11.57
CA GLY A 175 -2.58 -1.24 -12.77
C GLY A 175 -2.39 -0.56 -14.12
N ILE A 176 -2.31 0.75 -14.19
CA ILE A 176 -2.23 1.54 -15.45
C ILE A 176 -1.02 1.17 -16.30
N ASN A 177 0.06 0.68 -15.71
CA ASN A 177 1.26 0.25 -16.43
C ASN A 177 1.01 -0.92 -17.40
N MET A 178 -0.16 -1.56 -17.32
CA MET A 178 -0.55 -2.69 -18.15
C MET A 178 -1.61 -2.33 -19.19
N CYS A 179 -2.13 -1.10 -19.15
CA CYS A 179 -3.12 -0.63 -20.10
C CYS A 179 -2.42 0.15 -21.22
N ASP A 180 -2.70 -0.21 -22.47
CA ASP A 180 -2.48 0.67 -23.61
C ASP A 180 -3.44 1.86 -23.47
N MET A 181 -2.96 2.91 -22.82
CA MET A 181 -3.69 4.17 -22.78
C MET A 181 -3.49 4.89 -24.11
N GLU A 182 -4.37 4.66 -25.06
CA GLU A 182 -4.66 5.65 -26.07
C GLU A 182 -5.40 6.80 -25.40
N VAL A 183 -4.67 7.85 -25.11
CA VAL A 183 -5.20 9.12 -24.63
C VAL A 183 -5.59 9.96 -25.82
#